data_e93e20bdc2f57d01930648a2606bb3ad
#
_entry.id   e93e20bdc2f57d01930648a2606bb3ad
#
_cell.length_a   1.000
_cell.length_b   1.000
_cell.length_c   1.000
_cell.angle_alpha   90.00
_cell.angle_beta   90.00
_cell.angle_gamma   90.00
#
_symmetry.space_group_name_H-M   'P 1'
#
loop_
_entity.id
_entity.type
_entity.pdbx_description
1 polymer ?
#
loop_
_entity_poly.entity_id
_entity_poly.type
_entity_poly.pdbx_seq_one_letter_code
_entity_poly.pdbx_strand_id
1 'polypeptide(L)'
;MPSFVPPDASPPWAGPTRRQALGALAGLAAGAARAQAEDRWWAEGTTIDIHSHAGRVSLTHHPAQGALRPFVPVADAMRAGGMQVVCLAIVADSTATHVSADRRRIEPFRNPDPGELYALSRQAFARAQALVADQQLRVALTTADLRAAARAGPTVIIASEGADFLEGRLDRVDEAWQQYGLRHLQLTHYRPNELGDIQTEAPEHDGLTDFGAEVVRRCNTRGLVVDVAHGTFALVKRAAAVTGKPLVLSHTSLANRPGLRSRQITAGHARLVADTGGVVGVWPNSGVFASIQDMANDVKRLADAIGIDHVGLGSDMLGFITPPVFQDYRQLPDFANALLAAGLSREDARKVLGGNYLRVFEASVG
;
A
#
# COMPACT_ATOMS: atom_id res chain seq x y z
N MET A 1 22.53 -84.44 36.93
CA MET A 1 22.05 -83.06 37.15
C MET A 1 22.48 -82.25 35.94
N PRO A 2 21.57 -81.76 35.12
CA PRO A 2 21.94 -80.90 33.98
C PRO A 2 22.08 -79.46 34.44
N SER A 3 23.13 -78.79 34.04
CA SER A 3 23.46 -77.40 34.29
C SER A 3 22.56 -76.46 33.46
N PHE A 4 21.95 -75.52 34.15
CA PHE A 4 21.08 -74.48 33.62
C PHE A 4 21.97 -73.39 33.03
N VAL A 5 21.79 -73.03 31.71
CA VAL A 5 22.35 -71.85 31.03
C VAL A 5 21.24 -70.81 30.97
N PRO A 6 21.43 -69.57 31.49
CA PRO A 6 20.45 -68.52 31.37
C PRO A 6 20.45 -67.92 29.94
N PRO A 7 19.29 -67.43 29.43
CA PRO A 7 19.17 -66.84 28.09
C PRO A 7 19.83 -65.47 28.02
N ASP A 8 20.43 -65.20 26.87
CA ASP A 8 21.17 -64.03 26.45
C ASP A 8 20.28 -62.70 26.65
N ALA A 9 20.94 -61.77 27.31
CA ALA A 9 20.35 -60.42 27.48
C ALA A 9 20.46 -59.64 26.16
N SER A 10 19.31 -59.23 25.60
CA SER A 10 19.27 -58.33 24.48
C SER A 10 20.00 -57.01 24.80
N PRO A 11 20.74 -56.40 23.84
CA PRO A 11 21.48 -55.18 24.14
C PRO A 11 20.51 -54.00 24.40
N PRO A 12 20.85 -53.05 25.27
CA PRO A 12 20.00 -51.92 25.60
C PRO A 12 19.85 -51.03 24.37
N TRP A 13 18.60 -50.63 24.10
CA TRP A 13 18.22 -49.74 23.03
C TRP A 13 18.94 -48.38 23.20
N ALA A 14 19.97 -48.16 22.40
CA ALA A 14 20.68 -46.87 22.37
C ALA A 14 19.84 -45.86 21.61
N GLY A 15 19.09 -45.05 22.33
CA GLY A 15 18.40 -43.88 21.73
C GLY A 15 19.41 -42.93 21.05
N PRO A 16 18.93 -42.09 20.11
CA PRO A 16 19.81 -41.20 19.38
C PRO A 16 20.59 -40.28 20.32
N THR A 17 21.86 -40.11 20.08
CA THR A 17 22.72 -39.22 20.86
C THR A 17 22.23 -37.77 20.70
N ARG A 18 22.49 -36.91 21.71
CA ARG A 18 22.14 -35.46 21.69
C ARG A 18 22.61 -34.77 20.40
N ARG A 19 23.72 -35.21 19.82
CA ARG A 19 24.28 -34.70 18.56
C ARG A 19 23.45 -35.15 17.34
N GLN A 20 22.92 -36.36 17.35
CA GLN A 20 22.05 -36.88 16.29
C GLN A 20 20.64 -36.24 16.35
N ALA A 21 20.12 -35.98 17.56
CA ALA A 21 18.86 -35.27 17.73
C ALA A 21 18.96 -33.79 17.29
N LEU A 22 20.06 -33.10 17.62
CA LEU A 22 20.34 -31.73 17.15
C LEU A 22 20.56 -31.67 15.65
N GLY A 23 21.22 -32.66 15.04
CA GLY A 23 21.38 -32.76 13.59
C GLY A 23 20.06 -32.99 12.85
N ALA A 24 19.17 -33.82 13.41
CA ALA A 24 17.83 -34.05 12.86
C ALA A 24 16.92 -32.82 12.94
N LEU A 25 16.94 -32.06 14.07
CA LEU A 25 16.22 -30.80 14.24
C LEU A 25 16.77 -29.71 13.31
N ALA A 26 18.08 -29.62 13.14
CA ALA A 26 18.69 -28.67 12.20
C ALA A 26 18.38 -29.05 10.73
N GLY A 27 18.32 -30.33 10.40
CA GLY A 27 17.91 -30.83 9.08
C GLY A 27 16.43 -30.56 8.77
N LEU A 28 15.54 -30.72 9.76
CA LEU A 28 14.12 -30.42 9.64
C LEU A 28 13.87 -28.90 9.51
N ALA A 29 14.59 -28.09 10.29
CA ALA A 29 14.50 -26.64 10.19
C ALA A 29 15.05 -26.10 8.85
N ALA A 30 16.16 -26.66 8.36
CA ALA A 30 16.74 -26.35 7.06
C ALA A 30 15.85 -26.85 5.91
N GLY A 31 15.20 -27.99 6.05
CA GLY A 31 14.21 -28.52 5.09
C GLY A 31 12.95 -27.69 5.04
N ALA A 32 12.43 -27.25 6.18
CA ALA A 32 11.27 -26.35 6.24
C ALA A 32 11.58 -24.95 5.67
N ALA A 33 12.76 -24.40 5.99
CA ALA A 33 13.23 -23.13 5.43
C ALA A 33 13.47 -23.22 3.92
N ARG A 34 13.94 -24.34 3.43
CA ARG A 34 14.15 -24.59 2.00
C ARG A 34 12.82 -24.81 1.27
N ALA A 35 11.86 -25.53 1.86
CA ALA A 35 10.52 -25.71 1.33
C ALA A 35 9.75 -24.37 1.28
N GLN A 36 9.91 -23.48 2.27
CA GLN A 36 9.36 -22.12 2.25
C GLN A 36 10.07 -21.21 1.22
N ALA A 37 11.37 -21.43 0.95
CA ALA A 37 12.09 -20.70 -0.09
C ALA A 37 11.70 -21.18 -1.50
N GLU A 38 11.31 -22.45 -1.65
CA GLU A 38 10.94 -23.07 -2.93
C GLU A 38 9.50 -22.74 -3.36
N ASP A 39 8.61 -22.27 -2.50
CA ASP A 39 7.19 -21.95 -2.85
C ASP A 39 6.82 -20.46 -2.62
N ARG A 40 7.73 -19.52 -2.92
CA ARG A 40 7.39 -18.09 -2.98
C ARG A 40 6.74 -17.71 -4.29
N TRP A 41 5.72 -18.45 -4.70
CA TRP A 41 5.01 -18.26 -5.97
C TRP A 41 4.48 -16.83 -6.17
N TRP A 42 4.16 -16.12 -5.07
CA TRP A 42 3.68 -14.74 -5.13
C TRP A 42 4.77 -13.75 -5.54
N ALA A 43 6.04 -14.05 -5.28
CA ALA A 43 7.20 -13.21 -5.60
C ALA A 43 7.84 -13.54 -6.96
N GLU A 44 7.31 -14.48 -7.72
CA GLU A 44 7.72 -14.75 -9.11
C GLU A 44 7.40 -13.58 -10.06
N GLY A 45 6.37 -12.77 -9.71
CA GLY A 45 6.05 -11.49 -10.35
C GLY A 45 6.55 -10.30 -9.52
N THR A 46 6.25 -9.10 -9.97
CA THR A 46 6.51 -7.88 -9.18
C THR A 46 5.41 -7.69 -8.14
N THR A 47 5.78 -7.68 -6.85
CA THR A 47 4.85 -7.37 -5.76
C THR A 47 4.93 -5.89 -5.42
N ILE A 48 3.79 -5.22 -5.38
CA ILE A 48 3.66 -3.78 -5.18
C ILE A 48 2.55 -3.49 -4.18
N ASP A 49 2.88 -2.76 -3.12
CA ASP A 49 1.92 -2.08 -2.27
C ASP A 49 1.69 -0.67 -2.83
N ILE A 50 0.48 -0.40 -3.28
CA ILE A 50 0.17 0.82 -4.03
C ILE A 50 -0.10 2.05 -3.15
N HIS A 51 -0.11 1.88 -1.82
CA HIS A 51 -0.18 2.98 -0.86
C HIS A 51 0.30 2.57 0.53
N SER A 52 1.26 3.31 1.08
CA SER A 52 1.84 2.97 2.39
C SER A 52 2.59 4.14 3.02
N HIS A 53 2.50 4.27 4.35
CA HIS A 53 3.33 5.15 5.17
C HIS A 53 4.44 4.38 5.92
N ALA A 54 4.85 3.26 5.36
CA ALA A 54 5.88 2.40 5.96
C ALA A 54 7.13 3.18 6.39
N GLY A 55 7.85 2.66 7.36
CA GLY A 55 9.05 3.32 7.89
C GLY A 55 8.76 4.55 8.75
N ARG A 56 7.50 4.91 8.99
CA ARG A 56 7.06 6.19 9.59
C ARG A 56 7.51 7.38 8.74
N VAL A 57 7.30 7.28 7.43
CA VAL A 57 7.62 8.36 6.50
C VAL A 57 6.81 9.62 6.78
N SER A 58 5.55 9.48 7.19
CA SER A 58 4.67 10.61 7.47
C SER A 58 5.12 11.39 8.70
N LEU A 59 5.02 12.71 8.61
CA LEU A 59 5.12 13.62 9.75
C LEU A 59 3.89 13.39 10.65
N THR A 60 4.06 13.44 11.98
CA THR A 60 2.94 13.21 12.88
C THR A 60 2.06 14.45 13.01
N HIS A 61 0.76 14.22 13.27
CA HIS A 61 -0.17 15.29 13.64
C HIS A 61 0.07 15.81 15.08
N HIS A 62 0.89 15.13 15.90
CA HIS A 62 1.11 15.52 17.28
C HIS A 62 2.34 16.42 17.39
N PRO A 63 2.19 17.72 17.75
CA PRO A 63 3.30 18.67 17.80
C PRO A 63 4.48 18.20 18.67
N ALA A 64 4.20 17.49 19.79
CA ALA A 64 5.22 16.98 20.69
C ALA A 64 5.98 15.74 20.16
N GLN A 65 5.45 15.04 19.16
CA GLN A 65 6.11 13.87 18.54
C GLN A 65 6.78 14.19 17.21
N GLY A 66 6.37 15.26 16.56
CA GLY A 66 6.92 15.94 15.39
C GLY A 66 7.61 15.09 14.33
N ALA A 67 8.28 15.76 13.43
CA ALA A 67 9.06 15.18 12.34
C ALA A 67 10.25 14.31 12.81
N LEU A 68 10.62 14.37 14.09
CA LEU A 68 11.80 13.72 14.66
C LEU A 68 11.55 12.28 15.17
N ARG A 69 10.35 11.71 14.96
CA ARG A 69 10.13 10.30 15.31
C ARG A 69 11.14 9.41 14.58
N PRO A 70 11.80 8.47 15.28
CA PRO A 70 12.71 7.53 14.64
C PRO A 70 11.99 6.74 13.53
N PHE A 71 12.71 6.44 12.46
CA PHE A 71 12.24 5.49 11.47
C PHE A 71 12.05 4.11 12.09
N VAL A 72 11.16 3.31 11.50
CA VAL A 72 11.05 1.88 11.81
C VAL A 72 11.52 1.07 10.60
N PRO A 73 12.12 -0.12 10.81
CA PRO A 73 12.59 -0.95 9.72
C PRO A 73 11.45 -1.31 8.74
N VAL A 74 11.68 -1.08 7.46
CA VAL A 74 10.77 -1.50 6.37
C VAL A 74 11.46 -2.44 5.39
N ALA A 75 12.74 -2.20 5.07
CA ALA A 75 13.48 -2.99 4.09
C ALA A 75 13.57 -4.48 4.46
N ASP A 76 13.79 -4.80 5.74
CA ASP A 76 13.87 -6.19 6.21
C ASP A 76 12.50 -6.88 6.20
N ALA A 77 11.43 -6.17 6.54
CA ALA A 77 10.08 -6.69 6.42
C ALA A 77 9.69 -6.97 4.97
N MET A 78 10.05 -6.06 4.04
CA MET A 78 9.87 -6.24 2.60
C MET A 78 10.60 -7.49 2.09
N ARG A 79 11.89 -7.64 2.42
CA ARG A 79 12.69 -8.83 2.04
C ARG A 79 12.10 -10.12 2.59
N ALA A 80 11.73 -10.12 3.87
CA ALA A 80 11.22 -11.31 4.55
C ALA A 80 9.88 -11.78 3.96
N GLY A 81 8.95 -10.85 3.64
CA GLY A 81 7.65 -11.17 3.07
C GLY A 81 7.65 -11.33 1.55
N GLY A 82 8.67 -10.83 0.85
CA GLY A 82 8.73 -10.80 -0.60
C GLY A 82 7.98 -9.61 -1.21
N MET A 83 7.77 -8.52 -0.45
CA MET A 83 7.31 -7.23 -0.99
C MET A 83 8.49 -6.54 -1.68
N GLN A 84 8.36 -6.28 -2.97
CA GLN A 84 9.46 -5.74 -3.78
C GLN A 84 9.38 -4.22 -3.89
N VAL A 85 8.17 -3.68 -4.00
CA VAL A 85 7.92 -2.25 -4.22
C VAL A 85 6.85 -1.72 -3.28
N VAL A 86 7.05 -0.51 -2.79
CA VAL A 86 6.07 0.20 -1.96
C VAL A 86 5.90 1.63 -2.50
N CYS A 87 4.66 2.05 -2.77
CA CYS A 87 4.35 3.46 -2.96
C CYS A 87 4.42 4.15 -1.60
N LEU A 88 5.53 4.83 -1.36
CA LEU A 88 5.86 5.48 -0.09
C LEU A 88 5.26 6.87 -0.06
N ALA A 89 4.09 6.99 0.57
CA ALA A 89 3.28 8.20 0.56
C ALA A 89 3.61 9.14 1.74
N ILE A 90 3.95 10.38 1.43
CA ILE A 90 3.91 11.47 2.40
C ILE A 90 2.47 11.93 2.59
N VAL A 91 2.14 12.60 3.71
CA VAL A 91 0.83 13.19 3.97
C VAL A 91 0.91 14.70 3.84
N ALA A 92 0.08 15.29 2.96
CA ALA A 92 0.20 16.69 2.57
C ALA A 92 -0.59 17.68 3.45
N ASP A 93 -1.55 17.19 4.27
CA ASP A 93 -2.49 18.03 5.04
C ASP A 93 -2.38 17.85 6.57
N SER A 94 -1.32 17.21 7.05
CA SER A 94 -1.22 16.73 8.45
C SER A 94 -1.24 17.83 9.51
N THR A 95 -0.99 19.11 9.19
CA THR A 95 -1.09 20.23 10.14
C THR A 95 -2.49 20.85 10.17
N ALA A 96 -3.36 20.52 9.22
CA ALA A 96 -4.73 21.02 9.12
C ALA A 96 -5.79 19.97 9.49
N THR A 97 -5.37 18.71 9.74
CA THR A 97 -6.22 17.58 10.09
C THR A 97 -5.81 16.98 11.43
N HIS A 98 -6.73 16.33 12.12
CA HIS A 98 -6.46 15.65 13.38
C HIS A 98 -7.34 14.39 13.54
N VAL A 99 -6.97 13.54 14.49
CA VAL A 99 -7.81 12.44 14.94
C VAL A 99 -8.93 12.99 15.82
N SER A 100 -10.21 12.69 15.48
CA SER A 100 -11.38 13.11 16.24
C SER A 100 -11.30 12.69 17.73
N ALA A 101 -12.01 13.39 18.60
CA ALA A 101 -11.97 13.16 20.05
C ALA A 101 -12.39 11.72 20.43
N ASP A 102 -13.32 11.11 19.68
CA ASP A 102 -13.75 9.72 19.84
C ASP A 102 -12.80 8.69 19.21
N ARG A 103 -11.72 9.15 18.58
CA ARG A 103 -10.68 8.37 17.90
C ARG A 103 -11.19 7.45 16.78
N ARG A 104 -12.27 7.83 16.12
CA ARG A 104 -12.89 7.00 15.06
C ARG A 104 -12.57 7.46 13.66
N ARG A 105 -12.11 8.71 13.48
CA ARG A 105 -11.83 9.29 12.16
C ARG A 105 -10.74 10.35 12.23
N ILE A 106 -10.21 10.67 11.06
CA ILE A 106 -9.39 11.85 10.85
C ILE A 106 -10.31 12.89 10.19
N GLU A 107 -10.23 14.13 10.63
CA GLU A 107 -11.09 15.23 10.18
C GLU A 107 -10.33 16.55 10.12
N PRO A 108 -10.72 17.50 9.26
CA PRO A 108 -10.16 18.83 9.26
C PRO A 108 -10.55 19.57 10.54
N PHE A 109 -9.68 20.39 11.09
CA PHE A 109 -9.95 21.18 12.28
C PHE A 109 -9.70 22.69 12.11
N ARG A 110 -9.02 23.09 11.04
CA ARG A 110 -8.79 24.48 10.67
C ARG A 110 -8.42 24.61 9.19
N ASN A 111 -8.48 25.82 8.69
CA ASN A 111 -7.87 26.17 7.42
C ASN A 111 -6.37 26.39 7.62
N PRO A 112 -5.50 25.89 6.74
CA PRO A 112 -4.07 26.19 6.77
C PRO A 112 -3.78 27.63 6.38
N ASP A 113 -2.67 28.18 6.88
CA ASP A 113 -2.16 29.45 6.42
C ASP A 113 -1.57 29.34 4.99
N PRO A 114 -1.60 30.40 4.18
CA PRO A 114 -0.99 30.39 2.86
C PRO A 114 0.52 30.01 2.93
N GLY A 115 0.93 29.02 2.15
CA GLY A 115 2.30 28.49 2.11
C GLY A 115 2.61 27.44 3.18
N GLU A 116 1.69 27.18 4.11
CA GLU A 116 1.91 26.23 5.21
C GLU A 116 2.02 24.80 4.70
N LEU A 117 1.06 24.33 3.88
CA LEU A 117 1.03 22.95 3.41
C LEU A 117 2.11 22.69 2.36
N TYR A 118 2.52 23.71 1.61
CA TYR A 118 3.70 23.63 0.77
C TYR A 118 4.97 23.45 1.59
N ALA A 119 5.18 24.25 2.65
CA ALA A 119 6.34 24.11 3.52
C ALA A 119 6.37 22.76 4.24
N LEU A 120 5.21 22.29 4.74
CA LEU A 120 5.03 20.98 5.35
C LEU A 120 5.46 19.86 4.39
N SER A 121 4.95 19.89 3.16
CA SER A 121 5.20 18.82 2.20
C SER A 121 6.67 18.77 1.75
N ARG A 122 7.35 19.92 1.66
CA ARG A 122 8.81 19.95 1.45
C ARG A 122 9.57 19.21 2.56
N GLN A 123 9.17 19.40 3.82
CA GLN A 123 9.75 18.68 4.95
C GLN A 123 9.41 17.18 4.88
N ALA A 124 8.18 16.84 4.52
CA ALA A 124 7.74 15.44 4.36
C ALA A 124 8.50 14.71 3.24
N PHE A 125 8.69 15.34 2.08
CA PHE A 125 9.52 14.80 1.00
C PHE A 125 11.00 14.65 1.41
N ALA A 126 11.57 15.63 2.10
CA ALA A 126 12.93 15.51 2.63
C ALA A 126 13.04 14.34 3.63
N ARG A 127 12.01 14.12 4.46
CA ARG A 127 11.93 12.97 5.36
C ARG A 127 11.85 11.64 4.59
N ALA A 128 11.07 11.57 3.50
CA ALA A 128 11.02 10.38 2.64
C ALA A 128 12.40 10.07 2.04
N GLN A 129 13.11 11.08 1.55
CA GLN A 129 14.49 10.91 1.05
C GLN A 129 15.45 10.45 2.15
N ALA A 130 15.31 10.97 3.37
CA ALA A 130 16.11 10.55 4.51
C ALA A 130 15.82 9.07 4.89
N LEU A 131 14.57 8.62 4.88
CA LEU A 131 14.20 7.21 5.09
C LEU A 131 14.80 6.31 4.00
N VAL A 132 14.72 6.73 2.74
CA VAL A 132 15.31 6.01 1.61
C VAL A 132 16.81 5.80 1.81
N ALA A 133 17.53 6.86 2.23
CA ALA A 133 18.97 6.79 2.51
C ALA A 133 19.28 5.93 3.75
N ASP A 134 18.53 6.11 4.86
CA ASP A 134 18.71 5.38 6.12
C ASP A 134 18.59 3.85 5.92
N GLN A 135 17.63 3.42 5.10
CA GLN A 135 17.36 2.00 4.90
C GLN A 135 17.86 1.44 3.57
N GLN A 136 18.65 2.23 2.85
CA GLN A 136 19.25 1.84 1.56
C GLN A 136 18.19 1.32 0.56
N LEU A 137 17.03 1.98 0.53
CA LEU A 137 15.97 1.67 -0.42
C LEU A 137 16.33 2.23 -1.80
N ARG A 138 15.84 1.58 -2.84
CA ARG A 138 15.93 2.11 -4.20
C ARG A 138 14.71 2.96 -4.50
N VAL A 139 14.85 3.93 -5.40
CA VAL A 139 13.72 4.73 -5.89
C VAL A 139 13.45 4.37 -7.34
N ALA A 140 12.21 3.99 -7.65
CA ALA A 140 11.77 3.78 -9.03
C ALA A 140 11.26 5.10 -9.63
N LEU A 141 11.92 5.59 -10.65
CA LEU A 141 11.55 6.78 -11.41
C LEU A 141 10.98 6.43 -12.79
N THR A 142 11.23 5.21 -13.26
CA THR A 142 10.85 4.70 -14.59
C THR A 142 10.29 3.28 -14.49
N THR A 143 9.64 2.83 -15.55
CA THR A 143 9.20 1.42 -15.67
C THR A 143 10.39 0.45 -15.63
N ALA A 144 11.56 0.84 -16.16
CA ALA A 144 12.76 0.01 -16.11
C ALA A 144 13.22 -0.21 -14.66
N ASP A 145 13.20 0.84 -13.81
CA ASP A 145 13.53 0.71 -12.40
C ASP A 145 12.56 -0.23 -11.69
N LEU A 146 11.26 -0.12 -12.00
CA LEU A 146 10.22 -0.93 -11.39
C LEU A 146 10.36 -2.42 -11.77
N ARG A 147 10.62 -2.71 -13.04
CA ARG A 147 10.89 -4.07 -13.52
C ARG A 147 12.19 -4.66 -12.93
N ALA A 148 13.16 -3.82 -12.63
CA ALA A 148 14.40 -4.26 -11.99
C ALA A 148 14.22 -4.57 -10.49
N ALA A 149 13.15 -4.10 -9.83
CA ALA A 149 12.93 -4.21 -8.38
C ALA A 149 13.00 -5.66 -7.87
N ALA A 150 12.46 -6.62 -8.64
CA ALA A 150 12.49 -8.04 -8.28
C ALA A 150 13.91 -8.59 -8.04
N ARG A 151 14.92 -8.01 -8.70
CA ARG A 151 16.34 -8.42 -8.61
C ARG A 151 17.17 -7.42 -7.80
N ALA A 152 16.72 -6.19 -7.72
CA ALA A 152 17.50 -5.07 -7.17
C ALA A 152 17.34 -4.92 -5.64
N GLY A 153 16.30 -5.50 -5.05
CA GLY A 153 15.96 -5.38 -3.63
C GLY A 153 14.86 -4.35 -3.35
N PRO A 154 14.56 -4.06 -2.08
CA PRO A 154 13.47 -3.20 -1.68
C PRO A 154 13.51 -1.84 -2.38
N THR A 155 12.41 -1.55 -3.08
CA THR A 155 12.27 -0.37 -3.93
C THR A 155 11.05 0.44 -3.50
N VAL A 156 11.10 1.76 -3.63
CA VAL A 156 9.95 2.63 -3.37
C VAL A 156 9.62 3.48 -4.59
N ILE A 157 8.36 3.81 -4.73
CA ILE A 157 7.85 4.88 -5.58
C ILE A 157 7.50 6.03 -4.64
N ILE A 158 8.07 7.20 -4.84
CA ILE A 158 7.72 8.38 -4.04
C ILE A 158 6.30 8.81 -4.41
N ALA A 159 5.44 8.87 -3.40
CA ALA A 159 4.03 9.20 -3.51
C ALA A 159 3.65 10.35 -2.56
N SER A 160 2.53 11.02 -2.84
CA SER A 160 1.91 11.97 -1.94
C SER A 160 0.46 11.60 -1.73
N GLU A 161 0.03 11.51 -0.47
CA GLU A 161 -1.35 11.44 -0.07
C GLU A 161 -1.88 12.85 0.19
N GLY A 162 -2.75 13.32 -0.72
CA GLY A 162 -3.16 14.70 -0.87
C GLY A 162 -2.20 15.52 -1.73
N ALA A 163 -2.78 16.44 -2.50
CA ALA A 163 -2.06 17.41 -3.32
C ALA A 163 -2.19 18.84 -2.74
N ASP A 164 -2.44 18.93 -1.44
CA ASP A 164 -2.67 20.19 -0.71
C ASP A 164 -1.49 21.15 -0.79
N PHE A 165 -0.26 20.62 -0.98
CA PHE A 165 0.95 21.43 -1.16
C PHE A 165 0.95 22.27 -2.43
N LEU A 166 0.05 21.98 -3.35
CA LEU A 166 -0.09 22.78 -4.57
C LEU A 166 -0.60 24.18 -4.26
N GLU A 167 -1.52 24.33 -3.31
CA GLU A 167 -2.11 25.62 -2.91
C GLU A 167 -2.46 26.48 -4.13
N GLY A 168 -3.14 25.90 -5.13
CA GLY A 168 -3.54 26.55 -6.38
C GLY A 168 -2.42 26.77 -7.40
N ARG A 169 -1.23 26.25 -7.20
CA ARG A 169 -0.04 26.44 -8.09
C ARG A 169 0.29 25.18 -8.86
N LEU A 170 0.01 25.19 -10.17
CA LEU A 170 0.23 24.04 -11.05
C LEU A 170 1.72 23.69 -11.24
N ASP A 171 2.62 24.69 -11.20
CA ASP A 171 4.07 24.51 -11.31
C ASP A 171 4.68 23.67 -10.19
N ARG A 172 4.01 23.57 -9.03
CA ARG A 172 4.46 22.71 -7.93
C ARG A 172 4.31 21.21 -8.23
N VAL A 173 3.50 20.82 -9.22
CA VAL A 173 3.49 19.44 -9.75
C VAL A 173 4.84 19.13 -10.40
N ASP A 174 5.33 20.05 -11.23
CA ASP A 174 6.62 19.92 -11.93
C ASP A 174 7.79 19.91 -10.93
N GLU A 175 7.74 20.79 -9.93
CA GLU A 175 8.72 20.83 -8.85
C GLU A 175 8.79 19.49 -8.11
N ALA A 176 7.64 18.95 -7.69
CA ALA A 176 7.61 17.69 -6.95
C ALA A 176 8.11 16.51 -7.80
N TRP A 177 7.73 16.47 -9.08
CA TRP A 177 8.24 15.48 -10.03
C TRP A 177 9.75 15.55 -10.19
N GLN A 178 10.31 16.76 -10.33
CA GLN A 178 11.73 16.97 -10.65
C GLN A 178 12.62 16.87 -9.41
N GLN A 179 12.23 17.51 -8.30
CA GLN A 179 13.10 17.64 -7.12
C GLN A 179 13.01 16.44 -6.18
N TYR A 180 11.81 15.86 -6.03
CA TYR A 180 11.59 14.79 -5.07
C TYR A 180 11.38 13.42 -5.71
N GLY A 181 11.34 13.37 -7.04
CA GLY A 181 11.10 12.13 -7.76
C GLY A 181 9.68 11.59 -7.61
N LEU A 182 8.70 12.46 -7.35
CA LEU A 182 7.29 12.08 -7.24
C LEU A 182 6.83 11.35 -8.50
N ARG A 183 6.18 10.18 -8.36
CA ARG A 183 5.62 9.41 -9.47
C ARG A 183 4.18 8.98 -9.25
N HIS A 184 3.63 9.20 -8.05
CA HIS A 184 2.25 8.87 -7.71
C HIS A 184 1.68 10.01 -6.87
N LEU A 185 0.64 10.69 -7.38
CA LEU A 185 0.00 11.85 -6.75
C LEU A 185 -1.47 11.54 -6.47
N GLN A 186 -1.83 11.47 -5.20
CA GLN A 186 -3.21 11.45 -4.76
C GLN A 186 -3.74 12.87 -4.64
N LEU A 187 -4.96 13.12 -5.15
CA LEU A 187 -5.49 14.48 -5.30
C LEU A 187 -5.98 15.09 -3.98
N THR A 188 -6.64 14.30 -3.15
CA THR A 188 -7.26 14.74 -1.90
C THR A 188 -6.97 13.77 -0.76
N HIS A 189 -7.09 14.22 0.51
CA HIS A 189 -6.92 13.36 1.67
C HIS A 189 -8.07 13.55 2.69
N TYR A 190 -7.85 14.12 3.87
CA TYR A 190 -8.89 14.29 4.89
C TYR A 190 -9.43 15.72 5.02
N ARG A 191 -9.22 16.56 4.01
CA ARG A 191 -9.89 17.85 3.86
C ARG A 191 -10.26 18.11 2.38
N PRO A 192 -11.40 18.75 2.08
CA PRO A 192 -11.60 19.38 0.78
C PRO A 192 -10.47 20.36 0.52
N ASN A 193 -9.93 20.37 -0.69
CA ASN A 193 -8.85 21.26 -1.08
C ASN A 193 -9.13 21.92 -2.45
N GLU A 194 -8.21 22.69 -2.98
CA GLU A 194 -8.38 23.42 -4.25
C GLU A 194 -8.64 22.49 -5.46
N LEU A 195 -8.38 21.17 -5.30
CA LEU A 195 -8.60 20.19 -6.37
C LEU A 195 -10.00 19.58 -6.32
N GLY A 196 -10.62 19.48 -5.12
CA GLY A 196 -11.96 18.91 -5.03
C GLY A 196 -12.37 18.36 -3.66
N ASP A 197 -13.48 17.66 -3.68
CA ASP A 197 -14.19 17.16 -2.52
C ASP A 197 -13.79 15.75 -2.11
N ILE A 198 -13.93 15.46 -0.80
CA ILE A 198 -13.63 14.17 -0.19
C ILE A 198 -14.88 13.44 0.31
N GLN A 199 -14.79 12.11 0.45
CA GLN A 199 -15.91 11.26 0.90
C GLN A 199 -16.33 11.53 2.35
N THR A 200 -15.43 12.03 3.20
CA THR A 200 -15.63 12.12 4.65
C THR A 200 -16.13 13.47 5.12
N GLU A 201 -16.20 14.48 4.24
CA GLU A 201 -16.71 15.82 4.55
C GLU A 201 -17.84 16.23 3.61
N ALA A 202 -18.55 17.30 3.98
CA ALA A 202 -19.55 17.89 3.11
C ALA A 202 -18.87 18.43 1.84
N PRO A 203 -19.46 18.25 0.64
CA PRO A 203 -18.87 18.78 -0.58
C PRO A 203 -18.87 20.31 -0.59
N GLU A 204 -17.79 20.91 -1.08
CA GLU A 204 -17.59 22.36 -1.24
C GLU A 204 -17.52 22.78 -2.71
N HIS A 205 -17.21 21.83 -3.64
CA HIS A 205 -16.88 22.11 -5.04
C HIS A 205 -17.72 21.30 -6.05
N ASP A 206 -18.67 20.51 -5.60
CA ASP A 206 -19.42 19.56 -6.45
C ASP A 206 -18.51 18.57 -7.22
N GLY A 207 -17.46 18.09 -6.55
CA GLY A 207 -16.51 17.10 -7.05
C GLY A 207 -15.12 17.66 -7.37
N LEU A 208 -14.56 17.30 -8.53
CA LEU A 208 -13.27 17.82 -9.00
C LEU A 208 -13.41 19.23 -9.53
N THR A 209 -12.55 20.15 -9.12
CA THR A 209 -12.53 21.53 -9.62
C THR A 209 -11.90 21.65 -11.01
N ASP A 210 -11.95 22.83 -11.64
CA ASP A 210 -11.23 23.11 -12.88
C ASP A 210 -9.72 23.03 -12.67
N PHE A 211 -9.21 23.55 -11.56
CA PHE A 211 -7.81 23.41 -11.18
C PHE A 211 -7.42 21.94 -10.98
N GLY A 212 -8.25 21.14 -10.29
CA GLY A 212 -8.04 19.70 -10.16
C GLY A 212 -7.96 19.00 -11.52
N ALA A 213 -8.81 19.38 -12.49
CA ALA A 213 -8.77 18.85 -13.85
C ALA A 213 -7.47 19.24 -14.58
N GLU A 214 -6.95 20.45 -14.37
CA GLU A 214 -5.64 20.88 -14.90
C GLU A 214 -4.50 20.08 -14.28
N VAL A 215 -4.54 19.81 -12.96
CA VAL A 215 -3.56 18.96 -12.27
C VAL A 215 -3.56 17.55 -12.83
N VAL A 216 -4.73 16.93 -13.07
CA VAL A 216 -4.83 15.61 -13.71
C VAL A 216 -4.13 15.59 -15.07
N ARG A 217 -4.41 16.60 -15.93
CA ARG A 217 -3.76 16.70 -17.25
C ARG A 217 -2.25 16.93 -17.12
N ARG A 218 -1.79 17.74 -16.16
CA ARG A 218 -0.38 17.95 -15.89
C ARG A 218 0.31 16.67 -15.46
N CYS A 219 -0.30 15.89 -14.58
CA CYS A 219 0.20 14.57 -14.16
C CYS A 219 0.34 13.64 -15.35
N ASN A 220 -0.68 13.56 -16.22
CA ASN A 220 -0.60 12.75 -17.44
C ASN A 220 0.55 13.17 -18.36
N THR A 221 0.81 14.48 -18.52
CA THR A 221 1.87 15.00 -19.35
C THR A 221 3.27 14.72 -18.76
N ARG A 222 3.40 14.76 -17.42
CA ARG A 222 4.65 14.55 -16.70
C ARG A 222 4.98 13.08 -16.44
N GLY A 223 4.07 12.18 -16.69
CA GLY A 223 4.26 10.79 -16.34
C GLY A 223 4.16 10.56 -14.84
N LEU A 224 3.06 11.02 -14.23
CA LEU A 224 2.66 10.70 -12.87
C LEU A 224 1.40 9.84 -12.87
N VAL A 225 1.36 8.85 -12.01
CA VAL A 225 0.13 8.13 -11.67
C VAL A 225 -0.78 9.07 -10.88
N VAL A 226 -2.04 9.20 -11.31
CA VAL A 226 -3.07 9.97 -10.59
C VAL A 226 -3.88 9.05 -9.72
N ASP A 227 -3.94 9.36 -8.41
CA ASP A 227 -4.70 8.61 -7.42
C ASP A 227 -5.91 9.44 -6.95
N VAL A 228 -7.08 8.84 -7.03
CA VAL A 228 -8.36 9.45 -6.66
C VAL A 228 -8.95 8.88 -5.36
N ALA A 229 -8.14 8.17 -4.56
CA ALA A 229 -8.55 7.74 -3.23
C ALA A 229 -8.99 8.96 -2.39
N HIS A 230 -9.89 8.74 -1.44
CA HIS A 230 -10.61 9.78 -0.68
C HIS A 230 -11.60 10.62 -1.48
N GLY A 231 -11.46 10.75 -2.79
CA GLY A 231 -12.34 11.59 -3.62
C GLY A 231 -13.80 11.12 -3.61
N THR A 232 -14.73 12.08 -3.69
CA THR A 232 -16.16 11.77 -3.88
C THR A 232 -16.41 11.06 -5.19
N PHE A 233 -17.58 10.43 -5.34
CA PHE A 233 -18.00 9.85 -6.61
C PHE A 233 -17.98 10.90 -7.74
N ALA A 234 -18.40 12.13 -7.47
CA ALA A 234 -18.39 13.23 -8.45
C ALA A 234 -16.96 13.62 -8.84
N LEU A 235 -16.02 13.68 -7.88
CA LEU A 235 -14.61 13.92 -8.16
C LEU A 235 -14.05 12.84 -9.10
N VAL A 236 -14.24 11.56 -8.75
CA VAL A 236 -13.71 10.43 -9.53
C VAL A 236 -14.33 10.38 -10.92
N LYS A 237 -15.63 10.62 -11.04
CA LYS A 237 -16.33 10.68 -12.33
C LYS A 237 -15.73 11.75 -13.25
N ARG A 238 -15.46 12.95 -12.73
CA ARG A 238 -14.87 14.03 -13.53
C ARG A 238 -13.39 13.75 -13.83
N ALA A 239 -12.62 13.18 -12.88
CA ALA A 239 -11.24 12.77 -13.10
C ALA A 239 -11.15 11.73 -14.22
N ALA A 240 -12.04 10.74 -14.23
CA ALA A 240 -12.13 9.73 -15.29
C ALA A 240 -12.49 10.33 -16.66
N ALA A 241 -13.30 11.40 -16.68
CA ALA A 241 -13.65 12.07 -17.93
C ALA A 241 -12.53 12.94 -18.52
N VAL A 242 -11.58 13.41 -17.68
CA VAL A 242 -10.51 14.32 -18.14
C VAL A 242 -9.15 13.67 -18.27
N THR A 243 -8.94 12.48 -17.65
CA THR A 243 -7.66 11.77 -17.74
C THR A 243 -7.44 11.14 -19.12
N GLY A 244 -6.22 11.17 -19.59
CA GLY A 244 -5.76 10.40 -20.75
C GLY A 244 -4.96 9.15 -20.36
N LYS A 245 -4.86 8.85 -19.06
CA LYS A 245 -4.08 7.73 -18.50
C LYS A 245 -4.90 6.98 -17.47
N PRO A 246 -4.58 5.70 -17.14
CA PRO A 246 -5.29 4.96 -16.11
C PRO A 246 -5.24 5.67 -14.76
N LEU A 247 -6.37 5.71 -14.03
CA LEU A 247 -6.43 6.19 -12.66
C LEU A 247 -6.11 5.08 -11.66
N VAL A 248 -5.71 5.47 -10.47
CA VAL A 248 -5.64 4.61 -9.29
C VAL A 248 -6.62 5.11 -8.24
N LEU A 249 -7.26 4.22 -7.51
CA LEU A 249 -7.90 4.47 -6.22
C LEU A 249 -7.19 3.55 -5.23
N SER A 250 -6.16 4.06 -4.58
CA SER A 250 -5.10 3.22 -4.01
C SER A 250 -5.52 2.37 -2.83
N HIS A 251 -6.46 2.84 -1.97
CA HIS A 251 -6.84 2.13 -0.74
C HIS A 251 -8.30 2.41 -0.38
N THR A 252 -9.08 1.33 -0.28
CA THR A 252 -10.52 1.35 0.08
C THR A 252 -11.03 -0.07 0.35
N SER A 253 -12.33 -0.21 0.58
CA SER A 253 -13.07 -1.47 0.58
C SER A 253 -14.45 -1.30 -0.04
N LEU A 254 -15.02 -2.41 -0.51
CA LEU A 254 -16.31 -2.40 -1.19
C LEU A 254 -17.48 -2.42 -0.20
N ALA A 255 -18.48 -1.58 -0.43
CA ALA A 255 -19.76 -1.64 0.27
C ALA A 255 -20.92 -1.47 -0.70
N ASN A 256 -22.02 -2.19 -0.47
CA ASN A 256 -23.24 -2.02 -1.25
C ASN A 256 -23.89 -0.65 -1.00
N ARG A 257 -23.82 -0.19 0.25
CA ARG A 257 -24.34 1.11 0.71
C ARG A 257 -23.34 1.71 1.70
N PRO A 258 -22.33 2.44 1.22
CA PRO A 258 -21.40 3.15 2.10
C PRO A 258 -22.18 4.08 3.04
N GLY A 259 -21.79 4.09 4.32
CA GLY A 259 -22.33 5.04 5.29
C GLY A 259 -21.92 6.48 4.96
N LEU A 260 -22.54 7.44 5.61
CA LEU A 260 -22.10 8.83 5.56
C LEU A 260 -20.67 8.92 6.09
N ARG A 261 -19.85 9.71 5.41
CA ARG A 261 -18.42 9.91 5.74
C ARG A 261 -17.61 8.61 5.73
N SER A 262 -18.04 7.62 4.92
CA SER A 262 -17.36 6.35 4.78
C SER A 262 -16.23 6.43 3.77
N ARG A 263 -15.14 5.74 4.07
CA ARG A 263 -14.04 5.52 3.10
C ARG A 263 -14.31 4.34 2.15
N GLN A 264 -15.41 3.58 2.39
CA GLN A 264 -15.84 2.52 1.49
C GLN A 264 -16.47 3.11 0.22
N ILE A 265 -16.42 2.34 -0.86
CA ILE A 265 -16.96 2.73 -2.16
C ILE A 265 -18.00 1.71 -2.66
N THR A 266 -18.86 2.13 -3.59
CA THR A 266 -19.74 1.23 -4.33
C THR A 266 -19.04 0.60 -5.53
N ALA A 267 -19.57 -0.49 -6.07
CA ALA A 267 -19.12 -1.07 -7.34
C ALA A 267 -19.20 -0.06 -8.51
N GLY A 268 -20.19 0.84 -8.51
CA GLY A 268 -20.27 1.91 -9.51
C GLY A 268 -19.11 2.91 -9.41
N HIS A 269 -18.67 3.23 -8.19
CA HIS A 269 -17.51 4.07 -7.96
C HIS A 269 -16.23 3.39 -8.44
N ALA A 270 -16.05 2.11 -8.12
CA ALA A 270 -14.90 1.32 -8.56
C ALA A 270 -14.84 1.19 -10.10
N ARG A 271 -15.98 1.05 -10.78
CA ARG A 271 -16.04 0.97 -12.25
C ARG A 271 -15.53 2.22 -12.94
N LEU A 272 -15.77 3.41 -12.39
CA LEU A 272 -15.21 4.65 -12.96
C LEU A 272 -13.69 4.59 -13.09
N VAL A 273 -13.00 3.98 -12.12
CA VAL A 273 -11.55 3.77 -12.16
C VAL A 273 -11.19 2.66 -13.15
N ALA A 274 -11.87 1.51 -13.08
CA ALA A 274 -11.63 0.36 -13.96
C ALA A 274 -11.80 0.72 -15.44
N ASP A 275 -12.82 1.52 -15.79
CA ASP A 275 -13.10 1.97 -17.16
C ASP A 275 -11.97 2.82 -17.77
N THR A 276 -11.11 3.44 -16.93
CA THR A 276 -9.88 4.11 -17.40
C THR A 276 -8.72 3.14 -17.66
N GLY A 277 -8.91 1.85 -17.46
CA GLY A 277 -7.83 0.85 -17.40
C GLY A 277 -7.09 0.83 -16.05
N GLY A 278 -7.65 1.46 -15.03
CA GLY A 278 -7.05 1.71 -13.73
C GLY A 278 -7.10 0.55 -12.75
N VAL A 279 -6.73 0.84 -11.48
CA VAL A 279 -6.66 -0.14 -10.38
C VAL A 279 -7.26 0.44 -9.10
N VAL A 280 -8.05 -0.38 -8.40
CA VAL A 280 -8.59 -0.11 -7.06
C VAL A 280 -7.89 -1.01 -6.05
N GLY A 281 -7.23 -0.42 -5.06
CA GLY A 281 -6.55 -1.12 -3.98
C GLY A 281 -7.47 -1.44 -2.81
N VAL A 282 -7.42 -2.68 -2.34
CA VAL A 282 -8.11 -3.09 -1.11
C VAL A 282 -7.18 -2.86 0.08
N TRP A 283 -7.70 -2.22 1.12
CA TRP A 283 -6.96 -1.89 2.33
C TRP A 283 -7.35 -2.79 3.52
N PRO A 284 -6.44 -3.01 4.50
CA PRO A 284 -6.66 -3.98 5.59
C PRO A 284 -7.43 -3.40 6.80
N ASN A 285 -8.45 -2.57 6.60
CA ASN A 285 -9.14 -1.86 7.67
C ASN A 285 -9.88 -2.81 8.63
N SER A 286 -9.46 -2.88 9.89
CA SER A 286 -10.06 -3.72 10.93
C SER A 286 -11.48 -3.29 11.36
N GLY A 287 -11.91 -2.08 11.00
CA GLY A 287 -13.32 -1.66 11.13
C GLY A 287 -14.24 -2.30 10.09
N VAL A 288 -13.68 -2.96 9.07
CA VAL A 288 -14.40 -3.65 7.99
C VAL A 288 -14.13 -5.15 8.01
N PHE A 289 -12.88 -5.57 8.26
CA PHE A 289 -12.43 -6.95 8.19
C PHE A 289 -12.00 -7.45 9.58
N ALA A 290 -12.36 -8.68 9.92
CA ALA A 290 -11.91 -9.34 11.14
C ALA A 290 -10.57 -10.09 10.94
N SER A 291 -10.19 -10.36 9.68
CA SER A 291 -9.01 -11.17 9.34
C SER A 291 -8.46 -10.81 7.95
N ILE A 292 -7.23 -11.27 7.67
CA ILE A 292 -6.62 -11.24 6.34
C ILE A 292 -7.49 -12.03 5.33
N GLN A 293 -8.14 -13.11 5.77
CA GLN A 293 -9.04 -13.88 4.90
C GLN A 293 -10.27 -13.07 4.48
N ASP A 294 -10.85 -12.28 5.41
CA ASP A 294 -12.00 -11.41 5.06
C ASP A 294 -11.58 -10.32 4.07
N MET A 295 -10.38 -9.77 4.23
CA MET A 295 -9.80 -8.83 3.25
C MET A 295 -9.63 -9.50 1.88
N ALA A 296 -9.12 -10.73 1.82
CA ALA A 296 -8.96 -11.48 0.56
C ALA A 296 -10.33 -11.80 -0.09
N ASN A 297 -11.36 -12.09 0.71
CA ASN A 297 -12.72 -12.27 0.23
C ASN A 297 -13.28 -10.96 -0.40
N ASP A 298 -12.92 -9.79 0.16
CA ASP A 298 -13.31 -8.50 -0.43
C ASP A 298 -12.57 -8.21 -1.74
N VAL A 299 -11.30 -8.60 -1.86
CA VAL A 299 -10.56 -8.61 -3.14
C VAL A 299 -11.33 -9.40 -4.20
N LYS A 300 -11.79 -10.61 -3.85
CA LYS A 300 -12.59 -11.44 -4.77
C LYS A 300 -13.90 -10.77 -5.15
N ARG A 301 -14.64 -10.19 -4.17
CA ARG A 301 -15.88 -9.44 -4.42
C ARG A 301 -15.65 -8.24 -5.35
N LEU A 302 -14.56 -7.51 -5.15
CA LEU A 302 -14.20 -6.38 -6.00
C LEU A 302 -13.84 -6.86 -7.41
N ALA A 303 -13.06 -7.95 -7.53
CA ALA A 303 -12.73 -8.58 -8.82
C ALA A 303 -13.98 -9.04 -9.59
N ASP A 304 -14.97 -9.60 -8.88
CA ASP A 304 -16.26 -9.98 -9.48
C ASP A 304 -17.07 -8.77 -9.98
N ALA A 305 -16.88 -7.61 -9.35
CA ALA A 305 -17.60 -6.38 -9.69
C ALA A 305 -16.96 -5.60 -10.86
N ILE A 306 -15.63 -5.57 -10.96
CA ILE A 306 -14.91 -4.70 -11.92
C ILE A 306 -13.88 -5.43 -12.79
N GLY A 307 -13.68 -6.73 -12.59
CA GLY A 307 -12.65 -7.53 -13.27
C GLY A 307 -11.35 -7.62 -12.47
N ILE A 308 -10.68 -8.78 -12.56
CA ILE A 308 -9.46 -9.07 -11.79
C ILE A 308 -8.28 -8.16 -12.17
N ASP A 309 -8.24 -7.67 -13.40
CA ASP A 309 -7.19 -6.80 -13.93
C ASP A 309 -7.21 -5.39 -13.32
N HIS A 310 -8.22 -5.08 -12.51
CA HIS A 310 -8.46 -3.76 -11.92
C HIS A 310 -8.36 -3.75 -10.37
N VAL A 311 -7.85 -4.81 -9.75
CA VAL A 311 -7.74 -4.90 -8.28
C VAL A 311 -6.29 -4.95 -7.84
N GLY A 312 -5.97 -4.32 -6.70
CA GLY A 312 -4.62 -4.27 -6.13
C GLY A 312 -4.62 -4.31 -4.61
N LEU A 313 -3.42 -4.33 -4.02
CA LEU A 313 -3.17 -4.18 -2.59
C LEU A 313 -2.75 -2.74 -2.29
N GLY A 314 -3.50 -2.04 -1.44
CA GLY A 314 -3.10 -0.76 -0.87
C GLY A 314 -3.14 -0.84 0.65
N SER A 315 -2.00 -1.09 1.29
CA SER A 315 -1.99 -1.47 2.71
C SER A 315 -2.28 -0.33 3.65
N ASP A 316 -2.08 0.90 3.23
CA ASP A 316 -2.14 2.09 4.10
C ASP A 316 -1.36 1.87 5.43
N MET A 317 -0.22 1.20 5.34
CA MET A 317 0.57 0.77 6.50
C MET A 317 1.01 1.96 7.32
N LEU A 318 0.76 1.92 8.64
CA LEU A 318 0.98 3.01 9.59
C LEU A 318 0.10 4.27 9.37
N GLY A 319 -0.91 4.23 8.48
CA GLY A 319 -1.92 5.28 8.30
C GLY A 319 -3.18 5.11 9.18
N PHE A 320 -3.40 3.95 9.77
CA PHE A 320 -4.60 3.65 10.54
C PHE A 320 -4.59 4.20 11.97
N ILE A 321 -5.77 4.63 12.44
CA ILE A 321 -6.00 4.96 13.86
C ILE A 321 -6.00 3.70 14.73
N THR A 322 -6.55 2.59 14.21
CA THR A 322 -6.60 1.27 14.87
C THR A 322 -5.75 0.27 14.11
N PRO A 323 -5.14 -0.74 14.76
CA PRO A 323 -4.33 -1.72 14.06
C PRO A 323 -5.12 -2.42 12.95
N PRO A 324 -4.63 -2.44 11.70
CA PRO A 324 -5.28 -3.14 10.58
C PRO A 324 -5.09 -4.66 10.69
N VAL A 325 -5.79 -5.43 9.82
CA VAL A 325 -5.64 -6.89 9.78
C VAL A 325 -4.35 -7.36 9.10
N PHE A 326 -3.72 -6.51 8.26
CA PHE A 326 -2.41 -6.70 7.66
C PHE A 326 -1.50 -5.59 8.17
N GLN A 327 -0.54 -5.91 9.03
CA GLN A 327 0.23 -4.94 9.82
C GLN A 327 1.71 -4.86 9.44
N ASP A 328 2.22 -5.86 8.73
CA ASP A 328 3.64 -5.98 8.40
C ASP A 328 3.80 -6.75 7.08
N TYR A 329 4.77 -6.37 6.26
CA TYR A 329 5.03 -7.06 4.98
C TYR A 329 5.46 -8.51 5.15
N ARG A 330 5.90 -8.96 6.33
CA ARG A 330 6.13 -10.38 6.63
C ARG A 330 4.86 -11.23 6.53
N GLN A 331 3.68 -10.60 6.59
CA GLN A 331 2.38 -11.24 6.41
C GLN A 331 1.96 -11.36 4.92
N LEU A 332 2.78 -10.90 3.97
CA LEU A 332 2.45 -11.01 2.54
C LEU A 332 2.21 -12.46 2.09
N PRO A 333 2.96 -13.48 2.57
CA PRO A 333 2.66 -14.89 2.31
C PRO A 333 1.26 -15.30 2.77
N ASP A 334 0.85 -14.84 3.97
CA ASP A 334 -0.48 -15.15 4.52
C ASP A 334 -1.58 -14.54 3.64
N PHE A 335 -1.39 -13.29 3.20
CA PHE A 335 -2.35 -12.64 2.29
C PHE A 335 -2.38 -13.32 0.92
N ALA A 336 -1.23 -13.70 0.37
CA ALA A 336 -1.15 -14.44 -0.89
C ALA A 336 -1.91 -15.78 -0.81
N ASN A 337 -1.74 -16.52 0.27
CA ASN A 337 -2.46 -17.78 0.51
C ASN A 337 -3.97 -17.54 0.74
N ALA A 338 -4.34 -16.46 1.44
CA ALA A 338 -5.74 -16.08 1.62
C ALA A 338 -6.44 -15.74 0.29
N LEU A 339 -5.73 -15.14 -0.68
CA LEU A 339 -6.26 -14.91 -2.03
C LEU A 339 -6.59 -16.23 -2.75
N LEU A 340 -5.71 -17.25 -2.63
CA LEU A 340 -5.99 -18.60 -3.18
C LEU A 340 -7.20 -19.23 -2.47
N ALA A 341 -7.28 -19.12 -1.14
CA ALA A 341 -8.39 -19.63 -0.36
C ALA A 341 -9.73 -18.91 -0.68
N ALA A 342 -9.67 -17.65 -1.11
CA ALA A 342 -10.82 -16.89 -1.62
C ALA A 342 -11.22 -17.31 -3.06
N GLY A 343 -10.49 -18.24 -3.70
CA GLY A 343 -10.80 -18.79 -5.00
C GLY A 343 -10.11 -18.12 -6.19
N LEU A 344 -9.06 -17.30 -5.98
CA LEU A 344 -8.24 -16.79 -7.06
C LEU A 344 -7.23 -17.85 -7.52
N SER A 345 -6.91 -17.85 -8.80
CA SER A 345 -5.74 -18.57 -9.30
C SER A 345 -4.43 -17.91 -8.85
N ARG A 346 -3.30 -18.63 -8.90
CA ARG A 346 -1.98 -18.02 -8.65
C ARG A 346 -1.68 -16.88 -9.62
N GLU A 347 -2.12 -16.97 -10.86
CA GLU A 347 -1.98 -15.93 -11.87
C GLU A 347 -2.76 -14.68 -11.47
N ASP A 348 -4.04 -14.83 -11.12
CA ASP A 348 -4.89 -13.71 -10.71
C ASP A 348 -4.39 -13.07 -9.40
N ALA A 349 -3.97 -13.88 -8.44
CA ALA A 349 -3.38 -13.36 -7.20
C ALA A 349 -2.10 -12.53 -7.48
N ARG A 350 -1.22 -12.94 -8.42
CA ARG A 350 -0.05 -12.12 -8.82
C ARG A 350 -0.46 -10.81 -9.48
N LYS A 351 -1.55 -10.76 -10.24
CA LYS A 351 -2.11 -9.50 -10.77
C LYS A 351 -2.47 -8.55 -9.63
N VAL A 352 -3.20 -9.04 -8.61
CA VAL A 352 -3.58 -8.27 -7.42
C VAL A 352 -2.37 -7.82 -6.61
N LEU A 353 -1.38 -8.69 -6.43
CA LEU A 353 -0.19 -8.44 -5.62
C LEU A 353 0.79 -7.43 -6.24
N GLY A 354 0.56 -6.99 -7.50
CA GLY A 354 1.37 -5.94 -8.10
C GLY A 354 1.29 -5.84 -9.61
N GLY A 355 0.97 -6.92 -10.33
CA GLY A 355 0.95 -6.93 -11.80
C GLY A 355 0.03 -5.86 -12.40
N ASN A 356 -1.14 -5.65 -11.79
CA ASN A 356 -2.09 -4.64 -12.26
C ASN A 356 -1.57 -3.21 -12.08
N TYR A 357 -0.95 -2.90 -10.93
CA TYR A 357 -0.37 -1.58 -10.73
C TYR A 357 0.88 -1.36 -11.61
N LEU A 358 1.71 -2.39 -11.82
CA LEU A 358 2.83 -2.31 -12.75
C LEU A 358 2.35 -1.86 -14.14
N ARG A 359 1.27 -2.45 -14.67
CA ARG A 359 0.64 -2.05 -15.93
C ARG A 359 0.20 -0.59 -15.93
N VAL A 360 -0.42 -0.12 -14.83
CA VAL A 360 -0.84 1.28 -14.69
C VAL A 360 0.37 2.22 -14.65
N PHE A 361 1.41 1.86 -13.92
CA PHE A 361 2.64 2.64 -13.83
C PHE A 361 3.32 2.75 -15.21
N GLU A 362 3.42 1.63 -15.94
CA GLU A 362 3.97 1.61 -17.29
C GLU A 362 3.17 2.51 -18.25
N ALA A 363 1.85 2.46 -18.20
CA ALA A 363 0.98 3.29 -19.03
C ALA A 363 1.07 4.78 -18.69
N SER A 364 1.37 5.12 -17.42
CA SER A 364 1.38 6.50 -16.93
C SER A 364 2.76 7.14 -17.01
N VAL A 365 3.77 6.43 -16.50
CA VAL A 365 5.14 6.97 -16.32
C VAL A 365 6.04 6.72 -17.55
N GLY A 366 5.90 5.54 -18.18
CA GLY A 366 6.70 5.16 -19.34
C GLY A 366 7.96 4.37 -19.04
#